data_410dd6e4dba6e0626b5b2a0f5fc4f418
#
_entry.id   410dd6e4dba6e0626b5b2a0f5fc4f418
#
_cell.length_a   1.000
_cell.length_b   1.000
_cell.length_c   1.000
_cell.angle_alpha   90.00
_cell.angle_beta   90.00
_cell.angle_gamma   90.00
#
_symmetry.space_group_name_H-M   'P 1'
#
loop_
_entity.id
_entity.type
_entity.pdbx_description
1 polymer ?
#
loop_
_entity_poly.entity_id
_entity_poly.type
_entity_poly.pdbx_seq_one_letter_code
_entity_poly.pdbx_strand_id
1 'polypeptide(L)'
;MYQSTHQTLRNKMAGKKHEESFAQYKSRLIDPISDSYCAAKWLNATIWLGNGQTTSCHHPLGHQIDAKELLTNPSAIHNTPHKKLMRKMMQEGQRPQECEYCWKIEDIGRDNMSDRVYKTAVFEESDVLRTAKADWQENTMLKTLEVSFDRTCNFACSYCNPSFSTTWVKDIHKFGPYRNIDGDARSHFIN
;
A
#
# COMPACT_ATOMS: atom_id res chain seq x y z
N MET A 1 23.45 -8.96 -25.63
CA MET A 1 23.32 -7.75 -24.80
C MET A 1 22.00 -7.82 -24.01
N TYR A 2 21.90 -8.77 -23.03
CA TYR A 2 20.67 -9.05 -22.25
C TYR A 2 21.04 -9.33 -20.78
N GLN A 3 21.75 -8.37 -20.15
CA GLN A 3 22.14 -8.49 -18.73
C GLN A 3 21.60 -7.36 -17.84
N SER A 4 20.73 -6.46 -18.36
CA SER A 4 20.34 -5.26 -17.60
C SER A 4 19.07 -5.40 -16.74
N THR A 5 18.19 -6.36 -17.04
CA THR A 5 16.89 -6.48 -16.34
C THR A 5 16.97 -7.14 -14.97
N HIS A 6 17.90 -8.06 -14.75
CA HIS A 6 18.08 -8.72 -13.45
C HIS A 6 18.79 -7.83 -12.42
N GLN A 7 19.63 -6.89 -12.87
CA GLN A 7 20.31 -5.95 -11.97
C GLN A 7 19.35 -4.89 -11.41
N THR A 8 18.37 -4.47 -12.23
CA THR A 8 17.37 -3.45 -11.82
C THR A 8 16.38 -3.97 -10.77
N LEU A 9 16.06 -5.28 -10.79
CA LEU A 9 15.22 -5.90 -9.77
C LEU A 9 15.97 -6.14 -8.45
N ARG A 10 17.28 -6.38 -8.49
CA ARG A 10 18.12 -6.54 -7.29
C ARG A 10 18.22 -5.25 -6.46
N ASN A 11 18.18 -4.09 -7.10
CA ASN A 11 18.23 -2.78 -6.41
C ASN A 11 16.90 -2.39 -5.73
N LYS A 12 15.81 -3.16 -5.90
CA LYS A 12 14.50 -2.83 -5.31
C LYS A 12 14.29 -3.37 -3.89
N MET A 13 15.24 -4.12 -3.34
CA MET A 13 15.12 -4.74 -2.00
C MET A 13 16.27 -4.26 -1.10
N ALA A 14 16.36 -2.93 -0.94
CA ALA A 14 17.47 -2.26 -0.26
C ALA A 14 17.65 -2.69 1.21
N GLY A 15 16.56 -3.05 1.90
CA GLY A 15 16.59 -3.47 3.30
C GLY A 15 16.97 -4.93 3.53
N LYS A 16 16.95 -5.77 2.48
CA LYS A 16 17.23 -7.20 2.60
C LYS A 16 18.63 -7.53 2.08
N LYS A 17 19.44 -8.26 2.89
CA LYS A 17 20.75 -8.75 2.46
C LYS A 17 20.64 -9.74 1.30
N HIS A 18 21.64 -9.77 0.42
CA HIS A 18 21.58 -10.57 -0.81
C HIS A 18 21.37 -12.08 -0.53
N GLU A 19 22.09 -12.64 0.44
CA GLU A 19 22.04 -14.05 0.81
C GLU A 19 20.91 -14.42 1.77
N GLU A 20 20.12 -13.45 2.22
CA GLU A 20 19.07 -13.62 3.21
C GLU A 20 17.75 -14.01 2.54
N SER A 21 17.06 -15.04 3.07
CA SER A 21 15.68 -15.32 2.67
C SER A 21 14.72 -14.26 3.27
N PHE A 22 13.49 -14.16 2.75
CA PHE A 22 12.51 -13.25 3.34
C PHE A 22 12.09 -13.67 4.75
N ALA A 23 12.08 -14.95 5.06
CA ALA A 23 11.83 -15.44 6.41
C ALA A 23 12.93 -15.00 7.39
N GLN A 24 14.19 -15.11 6.99
CA GLN A 24 15.32 -14.61 7.76
C GLN A 24 15.27 -13.09 7.92
N TYR A 25 14.97 -12.35 6.86
CA TYR A 25 14.81 -10.91 6.90
C TYR A 25 13.70 -10.49 7.88
N LYS A 26 12.51 -11.12 7.80
CA LYS A 26 11.39 -10.89 8.71
C LYS A 26 11.80 -11.11 10.16
N SER A 27 12.37 -12.27 10.45
CA SER A 27 12.80 -12.67 11.80
C SER A 27 13.90 -11.77 12.37
N ARG A 28 14.82 -11.29 11.51
CA ARG A 28 15.94 -10.45 11.92
C ARG A 28 15.55 -8.98 12.14
N LEU A 29 14.69 -8.43 11.28
CA LEU A 29 14.45 -6.99 11.27
C LEU A 29 13.01 -6.60 11.63
N ILE A 30 12.01 -7.33 11.14
CA ILE A 30 10.61 -6.92 11.31
C ILE A 30 10.04 -7.39 12.64
N ASP A 31 10.16 -8.67 12.95
CA ASP A 31 9.57 -9.27 14.16
C ASP A 31 10.10 -8.67 15.47
N PRO A 32 11.40 -8.28 15.59
CA PRO A 32 11.88 -7.58 16.76
C PRO A 32 11.28 -6.19 16.99
N ILE A 33 10.71 -5.57 15.96
CA ILE A 33 10.01 -4.27 16.08
C ILE A 33 8.61 -4.50 16.63
N SER A 34 7.80 -5.26 15.94
CA SER A 34 6.50 -5.77 16.40
C SER A 34 5.94 -6.82 15.43
N ASP A 35 5.04 -7.67 15.92
CA ASP A 35 4.38 -8.71 15.12
C ASP A 35 3.52 -8.16 13.96
N SER A 36 3.17 -6.88 14.00
CA SER A 36 2.33 -6.22 13.00
C SER A 36 3.02 -5.09 12.23
N TYR A 37 4.30 -4.81 12.51
CA TYR A 37 5.01 -3.70 11.87
C TYR A 37 5.10 -3.86 10.35
N CYS A 38 4.85 -2.74 9.63
CA CYS A 38 5.00 -2.64 8.19
C CYS A 38 5.54 -1.25 7.82
N ALA A 39 6.76 -1.14 7.32
CA ALA A 39 7.39 0.15 6.99
C ALA A 39 6.61 0.96 5.94
N ALA A 40 5.81 0.31 5.08
CA ALA A 40 4.96 1.01 4.12
C ALA A 40 3.95 1.95 4.80
N LYS A 41 3.56 1.73 6.06
CA LYS A 41 2.68 2.65 6.80
C LYS A 41 3.32 4.01 7.05
N TRP A 42 4.63 4.06 7.09
CA TRP A 42 5.39 5.30 7.29
C TRP A 42 5.93 5.87 5.97
N LEU A 43 6.41 5.01 5.09
CA LEU A 43 7.32 5.39 4.01
C LEU A 43 6.67 5.37 2.62
N ASN A 44 5.45 4.82 2.48
CA ASN A 44 4.74 4.76 1.23
C ASN A 44 3.38 5.47 1.28
N ALA A 45 2.99 6.07 0.16
CA ALA A 45 1.64 6.54 -0.06
C ALA A 45 1.19 6.31 -1.51
N THR A 46 -0.07 5.94 -1.65
CA THR A 46 -0.83 6.10 -2.88
C THR A 46 -1.86 7.19 -2.65
N ILE A 47 -1.97 8.15 -3.56
CA ILE A 47 -2.85 9.32 -3.47
C ILE A 47 -3.71 9.37 -4.72
N TRP A 48 -5.03 9.42 -4.53
CA TRP A 48 -6.00 9.62 -5.61
C TRP A 48 -6.50 11.06 -5.58
N LEU A 49 -5.97 11.91 -6.46
CA LEU A 49 -6.33 13.33 -6.53
C LEU A 49 -7.80 13.53 -6.93
N GLY A 50 -8.34 12.64 -7.76
CA GLY A 50 -9.71 12.74 -8.24
C GLY A 50 -10.80 12.61 -7.17
N ASN A 51 -10.49 12.00 -6.02
CA ASN A 51 -11.42 11.83 -4.91
C ASN A 51 -10.85 12.25 -3.55
N GLY A 52 -9.61 12.75 -3.51
CA GLY A 52 -8.96 13.23 -2.28
C GLY A 52 -8.65 12.12 -1.27
N GLN A 53 -8.38 10.92 -1.73
CA GLN A 53 -8.10 9.77 -0.87
C GLN A 53 -6.62 9.38 -0.87
N THR A 54 -6.19 8.72 0.20
CA THR A 54 -4.86 8.14 0.32
C THR A 54 -4.88 6.78 1.01
N THR A 55 -3.88 5.96 0.69
CA THR A 55 -3.54 4.72 1.42
C THR A 55 -2.03 4.62 1.61
N SER A 56 -1.59 3.63 2.39
CA SER A 56 -0.16 3.30 2.52
C SER A 56 0.28 2.15 1.62
N CYS A 57 -0.67 1.40 1.06
CA CYS A 57 -0.42 0.37 0.04
C CYS A 57 -1.74 0.08 -0.69
N HIS A 58 -1.75 -0.88 -1.62
CA HIS A 58 -2.91 -1.18 -2.46
C HIS A 58 -3.98 -2.09 -1.80
N HIS A 59 -3.76 -2.60 -0.58
CA HIS A 59 -4.73 -3.48 0.08
C HIS A 59 -5.83 -2.73 0.85
N PRO A 60 -5.52 -1.70 1.67
CA PRO A 60 -6.54 -0.94 2.38
C PRO A 60 -7.42 -0.13 1.43
N LEU A 61 -8.67 0.04 1.81
CA LEU A 61 -9.51 1.05 1.17
C LEU A 61 -8.94 2.46 1.40
N GLY A 62 -9.15 3.33 0.40
CA GLY A 62 -8.76 4.73 0.50
C GLY A 62 -9.55 5.44 1.61
N HIS A 63 -8.85 6.27 2.39
CA HIS A 63 -9.47 7.17 3.35
C HIS A 63 -9.24 8.63 2.96
N GLN A 64 -10.15 9.51 3.39
CA GLN A 64 -10.14 10.91 2.99
C GLN A 64 -8.95 11.67 3.59
N ILE A 65 -8.38 12.53 2.77
CA ILE A 65 -7.44 13.57 3.20
C ILE A 65 -8.26 14.80 3.57
N ASP A 66 -8.02 15.39 4.73
CA ASP A 66 -8.67 16.65 5.08
C ASP A 66 -8.07 17.80 4.26
N ALA A 67 -8.85 18.25 3.28
CA ALA A 67 -8.43 19.36 2.41
C ALA A 67 -8.23 20.68 3.18
N LYS A 68 -8.91 20.88 4.31
CA LYS A 68 -8.72 22.09 5.14
C LYS A 68 -7.39 22.04 5.87
N GLU A 69 -7.01 20.87 6.37
CA GLU A 69 -5.72 20.69 7.03
C GLU A 69 -4.56 20.94 6.06
N LEU A 70 -4.70 20.55 4.78
CA LEU A 70 -3.65 20.77 3.77
C LEU A 70 -3.29 22.24 3.57
N LEU A 71 -4.20 23.18 3.83
CA LEU A 71 -3.93 24.62 3.67
C LEU A 71 -2.88 25.14 4.66
N THR A 72 -2.76 24.51 5.81
CA THR A 72 -1.82 24.89 6.86
C THR A 72 -0.73 23.86 7.13
N ASN A 73 -0.99 22.59 6.76
CA ASN A 73 -0.09 21.45 6.98
C ASN A 73 -0.01 20.60 5.70
N PRO A 74 0.87 20.94 4.73
CA PRO A 74 1.01 20.16 3.51
C PRO A 74 1.38 18.68 3.73
N SER A 75 1.99 18.35 4.87
CA SER A 75 2.33 16.97 5.20
C SER A 75 1.11 16.11 5.54
N ALA A 76 -0.06 16.71 5.78
CA ALA A 76 -1.31 16.00 6.00
C ALA A 76 -1.77 15.16 4.81
N ILE A 77 -1.27 15.44 3.62
CA ILE A 77 -1.53 14.61 2.42
C ILE A 77 -1.15 13.13 2.63
N HIS A 78 -0.18 12.88 3.48
CA HIS A 78 0.33 11.55 3.79
C HIS A 78 0.22 11.21 5.28
N ASN A 79 0.33 12.21 6.16
CA ASN A 79 0.32 12.01 7.62
C ASN A 79 -1.07 12.26 8.21
N THR A 80 -2.09 11.65 7.62
CA THR A 80 -3.47 11.76 8.10
C THR A 80 -3.62 11.20 9.52
N PRO A 81 -4.59 11.68 10.32
CA PRO A 81 -4.89 11.10 11.64
C PRO A 81 -5.14 9.59 11.57
N HIS A 82 -5.81 9.12 10.51
CA HIS A 82 -6.03 7.70 10.28
C HIS A 82 -4.72 6.93 10.14
N LYS A 83 -3.79 7.38 9.28
CA LYS A 83 -2.48 6.71 9.12
C LYS A 83 -1.67 6.70 10.41
N LYS A 84 -1.71 7.79 11.16
CA LYS A 84 -1.04 7.89 12.46
C LYS A 84 -1.60 6.88 13.47
N LEU A 85 -2.92 6.72 13.52
CA LEU A 85 -3.55 5.69 14.36
C LEU A 85 -3.12 4.28 13.95
N MET A 86 -3.05 3.98 12.66
CA MET A 86 -2.58 2.67 12.17
C MET A 86 -1.11 2.42 12.52
N ARG A 87 -0.25 3.45 12.47
CA ARG A 87 1.15 3.38 12.93
C ARG A 87 1.23 3.04 14.40
N LYS A 88 0.44 3.74 15.23
CA LYS A 88 0.33 3.46 16.67
C LYS A 88 -0.01 1.99 16.92
N MET A 89 -1.08 1.50 16.32
CA MET A 89 -1.50 0.11 16.47
C MET A 89 -0.37 -0.87 16.11
N MET A 90 0.34 -0.61 15.00
CA MET A 90 1.44 -1.46 14.56
C MET A 90 2.65 -1.42 15.51
N GLN A 91 2.97 -0.28 16.10
CA GLN A 91 4.05 -0.18 17.10
C GLN A 91 3.69 -0.91 18.40
N GLU A 92 2.40 -0.93 18.75
CA GLU A 92 1.87 -1.63 19.92
C GLU A 92 1.63 -3.15 19.66
N GLY A 93 2.04 -3.68 18.50
CA GLY A 93 1.82 -5.07 18.10
C GLY A 93 0.38 -5.41 17.73
N GLN A 94 -0.50 -4.42 17.65
CA GLN A 94 -1.88 -4.62 17.24
C GLN A 94 -1.97 -4.73 15.71
N ARG A 95 -2.89 -5.55 15.22
CA ARG A 95 -3.14 -5.78 13.80
C ARG A 95 -4.27 -4.88 13.27
N PRO A 96 -3.97 -3.79 12.55
CA PRO A 96 -5.02 -2.98 11.93
C PRO A 96 -5.91 -3.82 11.00
N GLN A 97 -7.23 -3.64 11.12
CA GLN A 97 -8.19 -4.39 10.29
C GLN A 97 -7.99 -4.13 8.81
N GLU A 98 -7.63 -2.93 8.42
CA GLU A 98 -7.37 -2.58 7.01
C GLU A 98 -6.21 -3.35 6.37
N CYS A 99 -5.39 -4.03 7.19
CA CYS A 99 -4.28 -4.87 6.73
C CYS A 99 -4.62 -6.37 6.78
N GLU A 100 -5.90 -6.72 6.89
CA GLU A 100 -6.40 -8.09 7.04
C GLU A 100 -5.86 -9.05 5.95
N TYR A 101 -5.63 -8.55 4.73
CA TYR A 101 -5.02 -9.33 3.66
C TYR A 101 -3.67 -9.93 4.08
N CYS A 102 -2.79 -9.12 4.69
CA CYS A 102 -1.49 -9.59 5.15
C CYS A 102 -1.64 -10.58 6.31
N TRP A 103 -2.55 -10.30 7.24
CA TRP A 103 -2.78 -11.15 8.40
C TRP A 103 -3.31 -12.52 8.00
N LYS A 104 -4.27 -12.58 7.08
CA LYS A 104 -4.80 -13.85 6.56
C LYS A 104 -3.72 -14.73 5.94
N ILE A 105 -2.77 -14.13 5.22
CA ILE A 105 -1.65 -14.89 4.62
C ILE A 105 -0.73 -15.44 5.72
N GLU A 106 -0.36 -14.62 6.70
CA GLU A 106 0.56 -15.02 7.76
C GLU A 106 -0.06 -16.02 8.74
N ASP A 107 -1.38 -15.95 8.94
CA ASP A 107 -2.11 -16.88 9.83
C ASP A 107 -2.26 -18.29 9.22
N ILE A 108 -2.05 -18.48 7.91
CA ILE A 108 -2.00 -19.81 7.29
C ILE A 108 -0.81 -20.63 7.80
N GLY A 109 0.32 -19.97 8.08
CA GLY A 109 1.50 -20.64 8.61
C GLY A 109 2.72 -19.72 8.66
N ARG A 110 3.68 -20.06 9.52
CA ARG A 110 4.86 -19.23 9.79
C ARG A 110 5.75 -18.95 8.58
N ASP A 111 5.71 -19.84 7.59
CA ASP A 111 6.53 -19.72 6.38
C ASP A 111 5.87 -18.86 5.30
N ASN A 112 4.61 -18.45 5.50
CA ASN A 112 3.92 -17.61 4.55
C ASN A 112 4.32 -16.14 4.74
N MET A 113 4.88 -15.57 3.68
CA MET A 113 5.30 -14.18 3.64
C MET A 113 4.23 -13.33 2.99
N SER A 114 3.70 -12.38 3.75
CA SER A 114 2.74 -11.41 3.24
C SER A 114 3.43 -10.21 2.60
N ASP A 115 2.64 -9.39 1.90
CA ASP A 115 3.12 -8.17 1.27
C ASP A 115 3.79 -7.18 2.23
N ARG A 116 3.45 -7.17 3.52
CA ARG A 116 4.12 -6.29 4.48
C ARG A 116 5.62 -6.57 4.58
N VAL A 117 6.03 -7.84 4.43
CA VAL A 117 7.44 -8.23 4.45
C VAL A 117 8.14 -7.74 3.19
N TYR A 118 7.57 -8.03 2.02
CA TYR A 118 8.11 -7.60 0.72
C TYR A 118 8.18 -6.08 0.61
N LYS A 119 7.12 -5.38 1.02
CA LYS A 119 7.07 -3.91 0.98
C LYS A 119 8.04 -3.27 1.98
N THR A 120 8.27 -3.88 3.14
CA THR A 120 9.26 -3.39 4.08
C THR A 120 10.68 -3.55 3.52
N ALA A 121 10.96 -4.65 2.81
CA ALA A 121 12.27 -4.91 2.23
C ALA A 121 12.68 -3.97 1.08
N VAL A 122 11.74 -3.19 0.54
CA VAL A 122 12.03 -2.15 -0.46
C VAL A 122 12.83 -0.99 0.14
N PHE A 123 12.68 -0.73 1.46
CA PHE A 123 13.30 0.39 2.14
C PHE A 123 14.63 -0.02 2.77
N GLU A 124 15.54 0.95 2.87
CA GLU A 124 16.81 0.77 3.58
C GLU A 124 16.57 0.39 5.06
N GLU A 125 17.41 -0.49 5.60
CA GLU A 125 17.31 -0.93 6.99
C GLU A 125 17.33 0.26 7.97
N SER A 126 18.15 1.28 7.69
CA SER A 126 18.21 2.51 8.46
C SER A 126 16.88 3.27 8.50
N ASP A 127 16.14 3.31 7.40
CA ASP A 127 14.81 3.92 7.33
C ASP A 127 13.78 3.12 8.13
N VAL A 128 13.83 1.79 8.02
CA VAL A 128 12.97 0.88 8.80
C VAL A 128 13.18 1.09 10.28
N LEU A 129 14.43 1.05 10.73
CA LEU A 129 14.77 1.23 12.16
C LEU A 129 14.44 2.64 12.67
N ARG A 130 14.59 3.66 11.84
CA ARG A 130 14.22 5.04 12.18
C ARG A 130 12.70 5.15 12.41
N THR A 131 11.90 4.61 11.49
CA THR A 131 10.43 4.67 11.63
C THR A 131 9.89 3.78 12.75
N ALA A 132 10.58 2.70 13.07
CA ALA A 132 10.24 1.87 14.23
C ALA A 132 10.38 2.60 15.57
N LYS A 133 11.34 3.53 15.66
CA LYS A 133 11.64 4.32 16.86
C LYS A 133 10.93 5.67 16.92
N ALA A 134 10.41 6.15 15.80
CA ALA A 134 9.72 7.44 15.72
C ALA A 134 8.40 7.41 16.51
N ASP A 135 8.02 8.56 17.09
CA ASP A 135 6.68 8.69 17.65
C ASP A 135 5.65 8.52 16.52
N TRP A 136 4.61 7.74 16.78
CA TRP A 136 3.54 7.52 15.81
C TRP A 136 2.82 8.82 15.38
N GLN A 137 2.86 9.86 16.21
CA GLN A 137 2.28 11.18 15.93
C GLN A 137 3.15 12.02 15.00
N GLU A 138 4.43 11.72 14.90
CA GLU A 138 5.35 12.47 14.05
C GLU A 138 4.96 12.38 12.57
N ASN A 139 5.17 13.48 11.87
CA ASN A 139 5.08 13.49 10.42
C ASN A 139 6.32 12.82 9.82
N THR A 140 6.10 11.81 9.02
CA THR A 140 7.17 11.10 8.32
C THR A 140 7.25 11.55 6.86
N MET A 141 8.47 11.55 6.32
CA MET A 141 8.68 11.78 4.89
C MET A 141 8.53 10.49 4.09
N LEU A 142 7.88 10.59 2.94
CA LEU A 142 7.75 9.47 2.01
C LEU A 142 9.08 9.11 1.38
N LYS A 143 9.25 7.82 1.11
CA LYS A 143 10.31 7.27 0.25
C LYS A 143 9.74 6.80 -1.09
N THR A 144 8.48 6.38 -1.10
CA THR A 144 7.78 6.00 -2.31
C THR A 144 6.41 6.68 -2.36
N LEU A 145 6.06 7.18 -3.53
CA LEU A 145 4.81 7.88 -3.78
C LEU A 145 4.24 7.43 -5.12
N GLU A 146 2.99 7.03 -5.10
CA GLU A 146 2.16 6.79 -6.26
C GLU A 146 1.05 7.83 -6.31
N VAL A 147 0.85 8.48 -7.44
CA VAL A 147 -0.20 9.50 -7.62
C VAL A 147 -1.08 9.11 -8.79
N SER A 148 -2.38 8.94 -8.51
CA SER A 148 -3.41 8.86 -9.53
C SER A 148 -4.00 10.26 -9.74
N PHE A 149 -3.68 10.89 -10.87
CA PHE A 149 -4.11 12.25 -11.16
C PHE A 149 -5.60 12.31 -11.48
N ASP A 150 -6.08 11.39 -12.32
CA ASP A 150 -7.50 11.27 -12.68
C ASP A 150 -7.82 9.86 -13.21
N ARG A 151 -9.06 9.69 -13.72
CA ARG A 151 -9.55 8.45 -14.33
C ARG A 151 -9.56 8.51 -15.85
N THR A 152 -9.03 9.56 -16.44
CA THR A 152 -9.05 9.71 -17.90
C THR A 152 -8.25 8.60 -18.55
N CYS A 153 -8.93 7.79 -19.34
CA CYS A 153 -8.32 6.64 -20.01
C CYS A 153 -9.02 6.43 -21.36
N ASN A 154 -8.23 6.12 -22.37
CA ASN A 154 -8.74 5.81 -23.72
C ASN A 154 -8.75 4.29 -24.01
N PHE A 155 -8.42 3.45 -23.03
CA PHE A 155 -8.45 2.00 -23.14
C PHE A 155 -9.69 1.42 -22.47
N ALA A 156 -10.15 0.28 -22.99
CA ALA A 156 -11.21 -0.55 -22.42
C ALA A 156 -10.65 -1.93 -22.04
N CYS A 157 -9.67 -1.95 -21.15
CA CYS A 157 -9.03 -3.19 -20.70
C CYS A 157 -10.05 -4.09 -20.01
N SER A 158 -10.07 -5.37 -20.32
CA SER A 158 -11.04 -6.35 -19.79
C SER A 158 -10.99 -6.54 -18.26
N TYR A 159 -9.86 -6.21 -17.65
CA TYR A 159 -9.66 -6.28 -16.19
C TYR A 159 -9.92 -4.93 -15.48
N CYS A 160 -10.32 -3.89 -16.18
CA CYS A 160 -10.57 -2.56 -15.65
C CYS A 160 -12.08 -2.33 -15.41
N ASN A 161 -12.42 -1.24 -14.74
CA ASN A 161 -13.80 -0.91 -14.40
C ASN A 161 -14.05 0.61 -14.41
N PRO A 162 -15.30 1.07 -14.29
CA PRO A 162 -15.66 2.49 -14.34
C PRO A 162 -15.01 3.36 -13.25
N SER A 163 -14.60 2.77 -12.12
CA SER A 163 -13.94 3.53 -11.07
C SER A 163 -12.55 4.02 -11.49
N PHE A 164 -11.94 3.37 -12.48
CA PHE A 164 -10.58 3.65 -12.95
C PHE A 164 -10.50 4.08 -14.42
N SER A 165 -11.61 4.11 -15.15
CA SER A 165 -11.60 4.43 -16.59
C SER A 165 -12.84 5.19 -17.03
N THR A 166 -12.63 6.37 -17.61
CA THR A 166 -13.69 7.16 -18.24
C THR A 166 -14.24 6.49 -19.50
N THR A 167 -13.47 5.66 -20.19
CA THR A 167 -13.96 4.85 -21.32
C THR A 167 -14.98 3.84 -20.84
N TRP A 168 -14.71 3.13 -19.74
CA TRP A 168 -15.69 2.22 -19.15
C TRP A 168 -16.97 2.92 -18.69
N VAL A 169 -16.87 4.15 -18.14
CA VAL A 169 -18.05 4.96 -17.79
C VAL A 169 -18.88 5.23 -19.05
N LYS A 170 -18.26 5.66 -20.14
CA LYS A 170 -18.95 5.92 -21.42
C LYS A 170 -19.60 4.66 -21.99
N ASP A 171 -18.91 3.53 -21.94
CA ASP A 171 -19.42 2.25 -22.45
C ASP A 171 -20.62 1.76 -21.66
N ILE A 172 -20.60 1.87 -20.33
CA ILE A 172 -21.76 1.52 -19.50
C ILE A 172 -22.94 2.44 -19.75
N HIS A 173 -22.72 3.74 -19.95
CA HIS A 173 -23.79 4.66 -20.34
C HIS A 173 -24.40 4.32 -21.71
N LYS A 174 -23.59 3.83 -22.64
CA LYS A 174 -24.00 3.52 -24.00
C LYS A 174 -24.63 2.14 -24.13
N PHE A 175 -24.07 1.13 -23.46
CA PHE A 175 -24.43 -0.28 -23.68
C PHE A 175 -25.13 -0.92 -22.47
N GLY A 176 -25.20 -0.21 -21.34
CA GLY A 176 -25.70 -0.73 -20.07
C GLY A 176 -24.62 -1.41 -19.22
N PRO A 177 -24.93 -1.73 -17.97
CA PRO A 177 -23.99 -2.39 -17.06
C PRO A 177 -23.69 -3.81 -17.52
N TYR A 178 -22.49 -4.29 -17.22
CA TYR A 178 -22.14 -5.70 -17.42
C TYR A 178 -22.98 -6.62 -16.55
N ARG A 179 -23.25 -7.79 -17.06
CA ARG A 179 -23.73 -8.89 -16.24
C ARG A 179 -22.56 -9.43 -15.44
N ASN A 180 -22.64 -9.33 -14.12
CA ASN A 180 -21.69 -10.00 -13.25
C ASN A 180 -21.86 -11.51 -13.40
N ILE A 181 -20.75 -12.24 -13.36
CA ILE A 181 -20.77 -13.68 -13.19
C ILE A 181 -21.17 -13.94 -11.73
N ASP A 182 -22.30 -14.57 -11.51
CA ASP A 182 -22.78 -14.93 -10.19
C ASP A 182 -21.69 -15.70 -9.43
N GLY A 183 -21.40 -15.26 -8.21
CA GLY A 183 -20.45 -15.91 -7.30
C GLY A 183 -19.01 -15.40 -7.35
N ASP A 184 -18.65 -14.43 -8.19
CA ASP A 184 -17.33 -13.79 -8.11
C ASP A 184 -17.33 -12.66 -7.08
N ALA A 185 -16.76 -12.93 -5.89
CA ALA A 185 -16.65 -11.94 -4.82
C ALA A 185 -15.85 -10.67 -5.23
N ARG A 186 -15.09 -10.72 -6.34
CA ARG A 186 -14.36 -9.58 -6.90
C ARG A 186 -15.24 -8.68 -7.75
N SER A 187 -16.43 -9.11 -8.09
CA SER A 187 -17.40 -8.32 -8.87
C SER A 187 -17.92 -7.08 -8.14
N HIS A 188 -17.68 -6.94 -6.82
CA HIS A 188 -18.01 -5.73 -6.06
C HIS A 188 -17.40 -4.43 -6.60
N PHE A 189 -16.37 -4.52 -7.42
CA PHE A 189 -15.77 -3.36 -8.07
C PHE A 189 -16.47 -2.93 -9.37
N ILE A 190 -17.47 -3.69 -9.80
CA ILE A 190 -18.16 -3.47 -11.11
C ILE A 190 -19.56 -2.85 -10.94
N ASN A 191 -20.07 -2.79 -9.70
CA ASN A 191 -21.38 -2.20 -9.37
C ASN A 191 -21.27 -0.73 -8.97
#